data_38f7a4b45be749d9b7a1ea9e2c026c01
#
_entry.id   38f7a4b45be749d9b7a1ea9e2c026c01
#
_cell.length_a   1.000
_cell.length_b   1.000
_cell.length_c   1.000
_cell.angle_alpha   90.00
_cell.angle_beta   90.00
_cell.angle_gamma   90.00
#
_symmetry.space_group_name_H-M   'P 1'
#
loop_
_entity.id
_entity.type
_entity.pdbx_description
1 polymer ?
#
loop_
_entity_poly.entity_id
_entity_poly.type
_entity_poly.pdbx_seq_one_letter_code
_entity_poly.pdbx_strand_id
1 'polypeptide(L)'
;MATVDPASVPLPNGDTPKLQSQSLVRLTNLPSIKNAPFPAEGNGSFSNAALAGLVLGVPYVVKRILPLVNRGGSGTYWFLVIVLGLPVTVAYWTAMSMYGARKNDKLAFPNRPQSEYFEFKDQAFRAEWEGKKIPMQIFHDAYFEGKVDFKGDVLDTMEWRHDWAEFKMTPELFKYVFTVLIPDVVVHSHSQDEEQVRDHYDRGDDFYGWFLGPRMIYTSGVVMDNTREETLEELQDNKLALVCEKLDLKPTDKLLDIGCGWGTLAAYAAKNYSCDVTGVTLAKKQAAFGNQRIKDNGCDTERARILCMDFRDVPAVKGQYTKIVSLEMAEHVGIRRYNAFLRQVYDLLDDDGIFVFQVAGIRQCWQYEDLIWGLFMNKYVFPGADASCALNWVIGRLEGVGFEIKAVDVLGVHYSATIWRWYKNWISNKDKVIAAYGERWFRVWSFFLAYSTIISRQGSASVFQITAHKNLNAFHRMEGLESHTSLRISDRAKNNAYVCLVSLVYTGC
;
A
#
# COMPACT_ATOMS: atom_id res chain seq x y z
N MET A 1 -34.28 4.25 16.77
CA MET A 1 -33.16 4.81 15.99
C MET A 1 -33.71 6.00 15.24
N ALA A 2 -33.37 7.22 15.65
CA ALA A 2 -33.84 8.43 15.01
C ALA A 2 -33.10 8.58 13.68
N THR A 3 -33.84 8.60 12.59
CA THR A 3 -33.35 8.97 11.27
C THR A 3 -33.04 10.46 11.31
N VAL A 4 -31.75 10.81 11.30
CA VAL A 4 -31.32 12.22 11.13
C VAL A 4 -31.59 12.56 9.67
N ASP A 5 -32.46 13.54 9.46
CA ASP A 5 -32.76 14.14 8.15
C ASP A 5 -31.47 14.69 7.54
N PRO A 6 -31.03 14.21 6.36
CA PRO A 6 -29.81 14.70 5.73
C PRO A 6 -29.86 16.19 5.32
N ALA A 7 -31.04 16.79 5.28
CA ALA A 7 -31.22 18.23 4.99
C ALA A 7 -30.92 19.15 6.18
N SER A 8 -30.71 18.62 7.39
CA SER A 8 -30.55 19.41 8.61
C SER A 8 -29.08 19.61 9.06
N VAL A 9 -28.09 19.14 8.30
CA VAL A 9 -26.68 19.41 8.58
C VAL A 9 -26.34 20.76 7.94
N PRO A 10 -26.12 21.85 8.73
CA PRO A 10 -25.69 23.11 8.15
C PRO A 10 -24.36 22.92 7.43
N LEU A 11 -24.34 23.18 6.13
CA LEU A 11 -23.07 23.31 5.39
C LEU A 11 -22.31 24.49 6.00
N PRO A 12 -21.05 24.35 6.40
CA PRO A 12 -20.28 25.48 6.87
C PRO A 12 -20.23 26.54 5.77
N ASN A 13 -20.65 27.74 6.10
CA ASN A 13 -20.62 28.89 5.21
C ASN A 13 -19.22 29.06 4.60
N GLY A 14 -19.11 28.95 3.28
CA GLY A 14 -18.04 29.52 2.43
C GLY A 14 -16.58 29.14 2.71
N ASP A 15 -16.27 28.66 3.89
CA ASP A 15 -14.92 28.25 4.26
C ASP A 15 -14.70 26.79 3.83
N THR A 16 -13.66 26.54 3.05
CA THR A 16 -13.06 25.21 2.95
C THR A 16 -12.95 24.64 4.37
N PRO A 17 -13.46 23.43 4.65
CA PRO A 17 -13.39 22.88 6.00
C PRO A 17 -11.91 22.93 6.43
N LYS A 18 -11.59 23.80 7.39
CA LYS A 18 -10.29 23.77 8.04
C LYS A 18 -10.21 22.40 8.69
N LEU A 19 -9.44 21.50 8.07
CA LEU A 19 -9.11 20.24 8.67
C LEU A 19 -8.51 20.54 10.03
N GLN A 20 -9.09 19.99 11.08
CA GLN A 20 -8.64 20.28 12.44
C GLN A 20 -7.14 19.98 12.52
N SER A 21 -6.34 21.01 12.74
CA SER A 21 -4.88 20.99 12.75
C SER A 21 -4.27 20.27 13.97
N GLN A 22 -5.09 19.64 14.79
CA GLN A 22 -4.67 18.99 16.04
C GLN A 22 -4.58 17.47 15.96
N SER A 23 -4.75 16.89 14.80
CA SER A 23 -4.72 15.44 14.67
C SER A 23 -3.39 14.99 14.09
N LEU A 24 -2.78 13.97 14.72
CA LEU A 24 -1.55 13.31 14.30
C LEU A 24 -1.63 12.72 12.89
N VAL A 25 -2.83 12.37 12.50
CA VAL A 25 -3.24 11.91 11.19
C VAL A 25 -4.23 12.92 10.65
N ARG A 26 -4.05 13.33 9.40
CA ARG A 26 -5.01 14.21 8.75
C ARG A 26 -6.36 13.52 8.65
N LEU A 27 -7.28 13.89 9.51
CA LEU A 27 -8.65 13.37 9.52
C LEU A 27 -9.56 14.23 8.64
N THR A 28 -10.64 13.62 8.15
CA THR A 28 -11.70 14.34 7.46
C THR A 28 -13.05 13.94 8.04
N ASN A 29 -13.94 14.91 8.11
CA ASN A 29 -15.35 14.72 8.45
C ASN A 29 -16.26 14.80 7.21
N LEU A 30 -15.69 14.79 6.00
CA LEU A 30 -16.45 14.89 4.76
C LEU A 30 -17.47 13.77 4.63
N PRO A 31 -18.77 14.08 4.43
CA PRO A 31 -19.82 13.06 4.35
C PRO A 31 -19.59 12.02 3.28
N SER A 32 -19.06 12.43 2.12
CA SER A 32 -18.73 11.55 1.02
C SER A 32 -17.74 10.43 1.38
N ILE A 33 -16.79 10.70 2.29
CA ILE A 33 -15.82 9.69 2.75
C ILE A 33 -16.42 8.80 3.83
N LYS A 34 -17.14 9.37 4.80
CA LYS A 34 -17.79 8.61 5.87
C LYS A 34 -18.84 7.64 5.36
N ASN A 35 -19.54 8.02 4.30
CA ASN A 35 -20.66 7.29 3.76
C ASN A 35 -20.31 6.53 2.47
N ALA A 36 -19.02 6.28 2.21
CA ALA A 36 -18.60 5.48 1.07
C ALA A 36 -19.32 4.11 1.06
N PRO A 37 -19.65 3.57 -0.12
CA PRO A 37 -20.33 2.29 -0.24
C PRO A 37 -19.49 1.17 0.39
N PHE A 38 -20.15 0.05 0.70
CA PHE A 38 -19.44 -1.12 1.18
C PHE A 38 -18.35 -1.54 0.19
N PRO A 39 -17.15 -1.87 0.69
CA PRO A 39 -16.09 -2.44 -0.13
C PRO A 39 -16.55 -3.76 -0.76
N ALA A 40 -15.92 -4.15 -1.84
CA ALA A 40 -16.00 -5.43 -2.52
C ALA A 40 -17.25 -5.73 -3.35
N GLU A 41 -18.40 -5.23 -2.96
CA GLU A 41 -19.62 -5.49 -3.71
C GLU A 41 -19.96 -4.36 -4.70
N GLY A 42 -18.99 -3.51 -4.97
CA GLY A 42 -18.99 -2.21 -5.63
C GLY A 42 -19.96 -1.97 -6.78
N ASN A 43 -20.44 -3.03 -7.42
CA ASN A 43 -21.49 -2.99 -8.41
C ASN A 43 -22.48 -4.11 -8.17
N GLY A 44 -23.65 -3.79 -7.60
CA GLY A 44 -24.73 -4.75 -7.40
C GLY A 44 -25.31 -5.35 -8.68
N SER A 45 -24.86 -4.90 -9.85
CA SER A 45 -25.22 -5.47 -11.15
C SER A 45 -24.30 -6.62 -11.58
N PHE A 46 -23.16 -6.82 -10.90
CA PHE A 46 -22.26 -7.92 -11.23
C PHE A 46 -22.84 -9.24 -10.67
N SER A 47 -23.00 -10.23 -11.55
CA SER A 47 -23.54 -11.54 -11.22
C SER A 47 -22.63 -12.63 -11.78
N ASN A 48 -22.06 -13.45 -10.89
CA ASN A 48 -21.28 -14.61 -11.29
C ASN A 48 -22.10 -15.63 -12.09
N ALA A 49 -23.40 -15.76 -11.79
CA ALA A 49 -24.31 -16.63 -12.53
C ALA A 49 -24.52 -16.12 -13.97
N ALA A 50 -24.72 -14.79 -14.15
CA ALA A 50 -24.82 -14.19 -15.46
C ALA A 50 -23.50 -14.31 -16.25
N LEU A 51 -22.37 -14.10 -15.60
CA LEU A 51 -21.04 -14.29 -16.21
C LEU A 51 -20.87 -15.74 -16.69
N ALA A 52 -21.15 -16.73 -15.83
CA ALA A 52 -21.07 -18.15 -16.19
C ALA A 52 -22.02 -18.49 -17.37
N GLY A 53 -23.24 -17.94 -17.35
CA GLY A 53 -24.19 -18.08 -18.45
C GLY A 53 -23.68 -17.52 -19.77
N LEU A 54 -23.00 -16.38 -19.73
CA LEU A 54 -22.39 -15.77 -20.94
C LEU A 54 -21.17 -16.55 -21.43
N VAL A 55 -20.27 -16.97 -20.53
CA VAL A 55 -19.08 -17.77 -20.87
C VAL A 55 -19.44 -19.09 -21.51
N LEU A 56 -20.56 -19.70 -21.12
CA LEU A 56 -21.05 -20.95 -21.73
C LEU A 56 -21.98 -20.67 -22.93
N GLY A 57 -22.82 -19.65 -22.86
CA GLY A 57 -23.84 -19.37 -23.87
C GLY A 57 -23.28 -18.75 -25.16
N VAL A 58 -22.37 -17.77 -25.04
CA VAL A 58 -21.79 -17.10 -26.22
C VAL A 58 -21.07 -18.09 -27.14
N PRO A 59 -20.20 -18.98 -26.65
CA PRO A 59 -19.59 -20.02 -27.50
C PRO A 59 -20.62 -20.96 -28.15
N TYR A 60 -21.68 -21.28 -27.46
CA TYR A 60 -22.76 -22.09 -28.00
C TYR A 60 -23.45 -21.39 -29.16
N VAL A 61 -23.81 -20.11 -29.02
CA VAL A 61 -24.41 -19.31 -30.06
C VAL A 61 -23.47 -19.13 -31.25
N VAL A 62 -22.21 -18.80 -31.03
CA VAL A 62 -21.18 -18.67 -32.07
C VAL A 62 -21.03 -19.97 -32.85
N LYS A 63 -21.01 -21.12 -32.16
CA LYS A 63 -20.94 -22.43 -32.78
C LYS A 63 -22.15 -22.68 -33.70
N ARG A 64 -23.35 -22.24 -33.29
CA ARG A 64 -24.57 -22.43 -34.11
C ARG A 64 -24.67 -21.54 -35.32
N ILE A 65 -24.14 -20.31 -35.22
CA ILE A 65 -24.24 -19.31 -36.30
C ILE A 65 -23.16 -19.55 -37.37
N LEU A 66 -21.96 -20.00 -36.99
CA LEU A 66 -20.86 -20.17 -37.94
C LEU A 66 -20.90 -21.57 -38.59
N PRO A 67 -21.19 -21.65 -39.94
CA PRO A 67 -21.38 -22.93 -40.63
C PRO A 67 -20.19 -23.88 -40.57
N LEU A 68 -18.97 -23.34 -40.61
CA LEU A 68 -17.74 -24.11 -40.54
C LEU A 68 -17.54 -24.77 -39.16
N VAL A 69 -17.92 -24.04 -38.09
CA VAL A 69 -17.72 -24.47 -36.71
C VAL A 69 -18.87 -25.35 -36.22
N ASN A 70 -20.06 -25.19 -36.80
CA ASN A 70 -21.26 -25.95 -36.45
C ASN A 70 -21.12 -27.46 -36.75
N ARG A 71 -20.30 -27.84 -37.75
CA ARG A 71 -20.04 -29.23 -38.10
C ARG A 71 -19.16 -29.98 -37.07
N GLY A 72 -18.50 -29.25 -36.15
CA GLY A 72 -17.66 -29.84 -35.10
C GLY A 72 -18.48 -30.44 -33.95
N GLY A 73 -17.89 -31.43 -33.28
CA GLY A 73 -18.48 -32.07 -32.07
C GLY A 73 -18.41 -31.26 -30.80
N SER A 74 -18.53 -31.93 -29.65
CA SER A 74 -18.41 -31.33 -28.32
C SER A 74 -17.02 -30.70 -28.07
N GLY A 75 -15.97 -31.30 -28.62
CA GLY A 75 -14.61 -30.75 -28.52
C GLY A 75 -14.47 -29.34 -29.09
N THR A 76 -15.13 -29.06 -30.22
CA THR A 76 -15.16 -27.72 -30.82
C THR A 76 -15.89 -26.71 -29.93
N TYR A 77 -16.95 -27.14 -29.25
CA TYR A 77 -17.64 -26.28 -28.28
C TYR A 77 -16.72 -25.90 -27.10
N TRP A 78 -16.05 -26.88 -26.48
CA TRP A 78 -15.15 -26.60 -25.39
C TRP A 78 -13.92 -25.77 -25.81
N PHE A 79 -13.41 -25.99 -27.00
CA PHE A 79 -12.37 -25.14 -27.59
C PHE A 79 -12.86 -23.66 -27.69
N LEU A 80 -14.07 -23.44 -28.17
CA LEU A 80 -14.67 -22.09 -28.21
C LEU A 80 -14.87 -21.51 -26.82
N VAL A 81 -15.27 -22.32 -25.81
CA VAL A 81 -15.38 -21.85 -24.42
C VAL A 81 -14.02 -21.35 -23.92
N ILE A 82 -12.95 -22.07 -24.20
CA ILE A 82 -11.59 -21.66 -23.80
C ILE A 82 -11.17 -20.38 -24.53
N VAL A 83 -11.35 -20.31 -25.84
CA VAL A 83 -10.91 -19.15 -26.65
C VAL A 83 -11.75 -17.91 -26.40
N LEU A 84 -13.07 -18.04 -26.29
CA LEU A 84 -13.99 -16.93 -26.10
C LEU A 84 -14.25 -16.58 -24.62
N GLY A 85 -13.93 -17.48 -23.71
CA GLY A 85 -14.21 -17.30 -22.28
C GLY A 85 -13.56 -16.04 -21.70
N LEU A 86 -12.28 -15.83 -21.98
CA LEU A 86 -11.58 -14.62 -21.54
C LEU A 86 -12.14 -13.34 -22.18
N PRO A 87 -12.29 -13.22 -23.52
CA PRO A 87 -12.93 -12.07 -24.13
C PRO A 87 -14.34 -11.78 -23.61
N VAL A 88 -15.16 -12.80 -23.41
CA VAL A 88 -16.53 -12.64 -22.86
C VAL A 88 -16.49 -12.15 -21.41
N THR A 89 -15.60 -12.70 -20.59
CA THR A 89 -15.42 -12.26 -19.21
C THR A 89 -15.02 -10.78 -19.15
N VAL A 90 -14.07 -10.39 -19.98
CA VAL A 90 -13.61 -9.00 -20.08
C VAL A 90 -14.73 -8.08 -20.54
N ALA A 91 -15.45 -8.45 -21.61
CA ALA A 91 -16.55 -7.66 -22.12
C ALA A 91 -17.68 -7.48 -21.07
N TYR A 92 -18.05 -8.57 -20.37
CA TYR A 92 -19.03 -8.53 -19.30
C TYR A 92 -18.58 -7.64 -18.14
N TRP A 93 -17.34 -7.82 -17.69
CA TRP A 93 -16.78 -7.02 -16.60
C TRP A 93 -16.68 -5.55 -16.96
N THR A 94 -16.30 -5.23 -18.22
CA THR A 94 -16.29 -3.88 -18.76
C THR A 94 -17.69 -3.26 -18.74
N ALA A 95 -18.66 -3.98 -19.29
CA ALA A 95 -20.04 -3.50 -19.37
C ALA A 95 -20.61 -3.24 -17.96
N MET A 96 -20.40 -4.15 -17.01
CA MET A 96 -20.86 -3.98 -15.64
C MET A 96 -20.12 -2.86 -14.90
N SER A 97 -18.83 -2.68 -15.16
CA SER A 97 -18.04 -1.57 -14.60
C SER A 97 -18.48 -0.20 -15.12
N MET A 98 -18.78 -0.09 -16.41
CA MET A 98 -19.09 1.18 -17.05
C MET A 98 -20.57 1.56 -16.95
N TYR A 99 -21.46 0.59 -17.06
CA TYR A 99 -22.90 0.82 -17.26
C TYR A 99 -23.78 0.20 -16.19
N GLY A 100 -23.24 -0.70 -15.35
CA GLY A 100 -24.01 -1.34 -14.28
C GLY A 100 -24.46 -0.34 -13.22
N ALA A 101 -25.65 -0.53 -12.68
CA ALA A 101 -26.17 0.28 -11.59
C ALA A 101 -25.28 0.14 -10.34
N ARG A 102 -24.75 1.24 -9.86
CA ARG A 102 -23.98 1.30 -8.63
C ARG A 102 -24.92 1.59 -7.48
N LYS A 103 -25.02 0.67 -6.54
CA LYS A 103 -25.71 0.92 -5.27
C LYS A 103 -24.84 1.83 -4.41
N ASN A 104 -25.05 3.13 -4.53
CA ASN A 104 -24.31 4.13 -3.77
C ASN A 104 -25.26 5.19 -3.19
N ASP A 105 -26.25 4.70 -2.45
CA ASP A 105 -27.24 5.48 -1.74
C ASP A 105 -26.73 6.07 -0.40
N LYS A 106 -25.50 5.72 -0.01
CA LYS A 106 -24.86 6.19 1.22
C LYS A 106 -23.91 7.37 1.04
N LEU A 107 -23.53 7.70 -0.20
CA LEU A 107 -22.66 8.84 -0.48
C LEU A 107 -23.46 10.15 -0.51
N ALA A 108 -23.14 11.04 0.41
CA ALA A 108 -23.59 12.42 0.36
C ALA A 108 -22.51 13.29 -0.29
N PHE A 109 -22.87 13.96 -1.38
CA PHE A 109 -21.98 14.88 -2.08
C PHE A 109 -22.41 16.33 -1.79
N PRO A 110 -21.46 17.28 -1.66
CA PRO A 110 -21.79 18.69 -1.55
C PRO A 110 -22.39 19.26 -2.84
N ASN A 111 -22.23 18.58 -3.97
CA ASN A 111 -22.69 18.99 -5.30
C ASN A 111 -22.21 20.39 -5.69
N ARG A 112 -20.98 20.72 -5.35
CA ARG A 112 -20.36 22.00 -5.71
C ARG A 112 -19.97 22.01 -7.18
N PRO A 113 -19.98 23.17 -7.85
CA PRO A 113 -19.52 23.28 -9.22
C PRO A 113 -18.03 22.95 -9.32
N GLN A 114 -17.64 22.29 -10.40
CA GLN A 114 -16.23 21.89 -10.65
C GLN A 114 -15.27 23.06 -10.57
N SER A 115 -15.72 24.26 -10.89
CA SER A 115 -14.95 25.49 -10.79
C SER A 115 -14.50 25.86 -9.39
N GLU A 116 -15.05 25.25 -8.34
CA GLU A 116 -14.53 25.38 -6.96
C GLU A 116 -13.33 24.48 -6.70
N TYR A 117 -13.21 23.37 -7.41
CA TYR A 117 -12.19 22.36 -7.20
C TYR A 117 -10.96 22.54 -8.08
N PHE A 118 -11.17 22.89 -9.36
CA PHE A 118 -10.10 23.01 -10.34
C PHE A 118 -10.43 24.04 -11.45
N GLU A 119 -9.41 24.38 -12.20
CA GLU A 119 -9.47 25.27 -13.34
C GLU A 119 -9.09 24.52 -14.61
N PHE A 120 -9.98 24.60 -15.64
CA PHE A 120 -9.67 24.07 -16.97
C PHE A 120 -8.72 25.02 -17.69
N LYS A 121 -7.53 24.53 -18.07
CA LYS A 121 -6.54 25.28 -18.86
C LYS A 121 -6.68 25.00 -20.36
N ASP A 122 -7.19 23.83 -20.72
CA ASP A 122 -7.45 23.42 -22.11
C ASP A 122 -8.93 23.55 -22.44
N GLN A 123 -9.23 24.23 -23.58
CA GLN A 123 -10.61 24.49 -23.98
C GLN A 123 -11.34 23.23 -24.49
N ALA A 124 -10.62 22.33 -25.17
CA ALA A 124 -11.22 21.10 -25.67
C ALA A 124 -11.59 20.17 -24.50
N PHE A 125 -10.68 20.05 -23.51
CA PHE A 125 -10.94 19.29 -22.28
C PHE A 125 -12.10 19.88 -21.50
N ARG A 126 -12.17 21.21 -21.42
CA ARG A 126 -13.29 21.92 -20.79
C ARG A 126 -14.61 21.63 -21.49
N ALA A 127 -14.66 21.73 -22.83
CA ALA A 127 -15.90 21.51 -23.61
C ALA A 127 -16.43 20.08 -23.45
N GLU A 128 -15.54 19.10 -23.25
CA GLU A 128 -15.92 17.71 -23.07
C GLU A 128 -16.44 17.42 -21.64
N TRP A 129 -15.82 18.01 -20.61
CA TRP A 129 -15.99 17.57 -19.23
C TRP A 129 -16.64 18.60 -18.28
N GLU A 130 -16.87 19.85 -18.69
CA GLU A 130 -17.53 20.82 -17.84
C GLU A 130 -18.95 20.39 -17.47
N GLY A 131 -19.26 20.37 -16.18
CA GLY A 131 -20.55 19.92 -15.65
C GLY A 131 -20.78 18.41 -15.59
N LYS A 132 -19.77 17.59 -15.94
CA LYS A 132 -19.84 16.11 -15.87
C LYS A 132 -18.79 15.58 -14.91
N LYS A 133 -19.09 14.48 -14.19
CA LYS A 133 -18.03 13.79 -13.43
C LYS A 133 -16.97 13.24 -14.38
N ILE A 134 -15.71 13.49 -14.05
CA ILE A 134 -14.57 13.09 -14.87
C ILE A 134 -14.05 11.74 -14.37
N PRO A 135 -13.88 10.72 -15.25
CA PRO A 135 -13.17 9.50 -14.83
C PRO A 135 -11.80 9.84 -14.26
N MET A 136 -11.48 9.29 -13.08
CA MET A 136 -10.26 9.65 -12.34
C MET A 136 -8.99 9.49 -13.19
N GLN A 137 -8.93 8.44 -14.03
CA GLN A 137 -7.78 8.25 -14.93
C GLN A 137 -7.65 9.40 -15.93
N ILE A 138 -8.75 9.84 -16.56
CA ILE A 138 -8.74 10.96 -17.51
C ILE A 138 -8.35 12.26 -16.80
N PHE A 139 -8.86 12.47 -15.58
CA PHE A 139 -8.54 13.66 -14.81
C PHE A 139 -7.06 13.74 -14.47
N HIS A 140 -6.49 12.66 -13.88
CA HIS A 140 -5.07 12.74 -13.48
C HIS A 140 -4.13 12.83 -14.69
N ASP A 141 -4.44 12.18 -15.81
CA ASP A 141 -3.64 12.32 -17.04
C ASP A 141 -3.68 13.77 -17.55
N ALA A 142 -4.87 14.39 -17.58
CA ALA A 142 -5.02 15.81 -17.94
C ALA A 142 -4.29 16.75 -16.97
N TYR A 143 -4.31 16.43 -15.67
CA TYR A 143 -3.56 17.20 -14.66
C TYR A 143 -2.04 17.08 -14.88
N PHE A 144 -1.54 15.90 -15.19
CA PHE A 144 -0.09 15.70 -15.46
C PHE A 144 0.37 16.42 -16.73
N GLU A 145 -0.52 16.60 -17.70
CA GLU A 145 -0.26 17.33 -18.94
C GLU A 145 -0.55 18.85 -18.83
N GLY A 146 -0.99 19.34 -17.68
CA GLY A 146 -1.30 20.75 -17.46
C GLY A 146 -2.57 21.24 -18.12
N LYS A 147 -3.48 20.36 -18.55
CA LYS A 147 -4.78 20.71 -19.14
C LYS A 147 -5.80 21.16 -18.09
N VAL A 148 -5.59 20.76 -16.84
CA VAL A 148 -6.39 21.13 -15.67
C VAL A 148 -5.47 21.36 -14.49
N ASP A 149 -5.82 22.31 -13.61
CA ASP A 149 -5.10 22.62 -12.38
C ASP A 149 -6.04 22.63 -11.18
N PHE A 150 -5.57 22.11 -10.05
CA PHE A 150 -6.27 22.22 -8.79
C PHE A 150 -6.33 23.67 -8.31
N LYS A 151 -7.45 24.11 -7.75
CA LYS A 151 -7.57 25.37 -7.05
C LYS A 151 -7.17 25.17 -5.59
N GLY A 152 -5.98 25.64 -5.25
CA GLY A 152 -5.40 25.47 -3.91
C GLY A 152 -4.61 24.19 -3.75
N ASP A 153 -4.69 23.59 -2.57
CA ASP A 153 -3.94 22.38 -2.23
C ASP A 153 -4.53 21.13 -2.89
N VAL A 154 -3.65 20.29 -3.44
CA VAL A 154 -4.05 19.06 -4.16
C VAL A 154 -4.77 18.10 -3.20
N LEU A 155 -4.23 17.92 -1.99
CA LEU A 155 -4.79 17.00 -1.01
C LEU A 155 -6.16 17.48 -0.53
N ASP A 156 -6.34 18.79 -0.30
CA ASP A 156 -7.62 19.37 0.10
C ASP A 156 -8.69 19.14 -0.96
N THR A 157 -8.35 19.33 -2.22
CA THR A 157 -9.27 19.10 -3.33
C THR A 157 -9.60 17.63 -3.53
N MET A 158 -8.59 16.75 -3.39
CA MET A 158 -8.76 15.31 -3.48
C MET A 158 -9.64 14.72 -2.37
N GLU A 159 -9.78 15.38 -1.23
CA GLU A 159 -10.76 14.98 -0.21
C GLU A 159 -12.20 15.01 -0.74
N TRP A 160 -12.50 15.89 -1.68
CA TRP A 160 -13.81 16.02 -2.33
C TRP A 160 -13.92 15.21 -3.65
N ARG A 161 -13.00 14.34 -3.97
CA ARG A 161 -12.91 13.63 -5.26
C ARG A 161 -14.21 12.95 -5.70
N HIS A 162 -15.00 12.45 -4.76
CA HIS A 162 -16.27 11.80 -5.08
C HIS A 162 -17.36 12.78 -5.57
N ASP A 163 -17.17 14.08 -5.38
CA ASP A 163 -18.09 15.09 -5.88
C ASP A 163 -17.90 15.33 -7.39
N TRP A 164 -16.66 15.34 -7.86
CA TRP A 164 -16.29 15.71 -9.21
C TRP A 164 -15.68 14.58 -10.05
N ALA A 165 -15.23 13.49 -9.44
CA ALA A 165 -14.65 12.36 -10.14
C ALA A 165 -15.56 11.12 -10.15
N GLU A 166 -15.32 10.26 -11.12
CA GLU A 166 -15.95 8.96 -11.27
C GLU A 166 -14.90 7.85 -11.33
N PHE A 167 -15.12 6.75 -10.60
CA PHE A 167 -14.21 5.62 -10.56
C PHE A 167 -14.74 4.51 -11.47
N LYS A 168 -14.25 4.47 -12.70
CA LYS A 168 -14.61 3.46 -13.70
C LYS A 168 -13.42 3.13 -14.58
N MET A 169 -13.46 1.94 -15.18
CA MET A 169 -12.50 1.56 -16.22
C MET A 169 -12.73 2.37 -17.50
N THR A 170 -11.66 2.93 -18.01
CA THR A 170 -11.65 3.63 -19.30
C THR A 170 -11.05 2.74 -20.39
N PRO A 171 -11.27 3.01 -21.68
CA PRO A 171 -10.63 2.27 -22.77
C PRO A 171 -9.10 2.25 -22.66
N GLU A 172 -8.51 3.36 -22.22
CA GLU A 172 -7.07 3.49 -21.98
C GLU A 172 -6.58 2.55 -20.87
N LEU A 173 -7.31 2.46 -19.76
CA LEU A 173 -7.00 1.52 -18.69
C LEU A 173 -7.13 0.07 -19.15
N PHE A 174 -8.15 -0.26 -19.94
CA PHE A 174 -8.25 -1.59 -20.54
C PHE A 174 -7.04 -1.90 -21.42
N LYS A 175 -6.72 -0.97 -22.33
CA LYS A 175 -5.53 -1.13 -23.17
C LYS A 175 -4.28 -1.36 -22.29
N TYR A 176 -4.07 -0.54 -21.27
CA TYR A 176 -2.94 -0.67 -20.37
C TYR A 176 -2.90 -2.05 -19.67
N VAL A 177 -4.03 -2.50 -19.12
CA VAL A 177 -4.11 -3.80 -18.44
C VAL A 177 -3.73 -4.95 -19.38
N PHE A 178 -4.25 -4.96 -20.62
CA PHE A 178 -4.01 -6.06 -21.55
C PHE A 178 -2.68 -5.98 -22.29
N THR A 179 -2.16 -4.79 -22.54
CA THR A 179 -0.93 -4.64 -23.32
C THR A 179 0.34 -4.47 -22.47
N VAL A 180 0.19 -4.12 -21.19
CA VAL A 180 1.33 -3.87 -20.27
C VAL A 180 1.21 -4.73 -19.02
N LEU A 181 0.19 -4.50 -18.19
CA LEU A 181 0.12 -5.12 -16.86
C LEU A 181 0.07 -6.65 -16.90
N ILE A 182 -0.84 -7.24 -17.72
CA ILE A 182 -0.93 -8.72 -17.82
C ILE A 182 0.34 -9.33 -18.40
N PRO A 183 0.91 -8.83 -19.52
CA PRO A 183 2.21 -9.30 -20.00
C PRO A 183 3.30 -9.21 -18.94
N ASP A 184 3.45 -8.10 -18.23
CA ASP A 184 4.46 -7.93 -17.19
C ASP A 184 4.27 -8.96 -16.05
N VAL A 185 3.06 -9.18 -15.58
CA VAL A 185 2.76 -10.17 -14.53
C VAL A 185 2.99 -11.60 -15.03
N VAL A 186 2.72 -11.89 -16.32
CA VAL A 186 2.85 -13.24 -16.89
C VAL A 186 4.29 -13.57 -17.27
N VAL A 187 5.03 -12.61 -17.85
CA VAL A 187 6.37 -12.82 -18.44
C VAL A 187 7.48 -12.38 -17.48
N HIS A 188 7.14 -11.96 -16.29
CA HIS A 188 8.05 -11.41 -15.29
C HIS A 188 9.41 -12.14 -15.21
N SER A 189 10.46 -11.52 -15.73
CA SER A 189 11.82 -12.08 -15.76
C SER A 189 12.70 -11.50 -14.65
N HIS A 190 13.75 -12.22 -14.27
CA HIS A 190 14.72 -11.80 -13.26
C HIS A 190 15.42 -10.46 -13.59
N SER A 191 15.75 -10.26 -14.87
CA SER A 191 16.42 -9.05 -15.34
C SER A 191 15.49 -7.81 -15.36
N GLN A 192 14.18 -8.03 -15.59
CA GLN A 192 13.20 -6.93 -15.54
C GLN A 192 12.98 -6.42 -14.13
N ASP A 193 12.95 -7.31 -13.11
CA ASP A 193 12.85 -6.89 -11.70
C ASP A 193 14.00 -5.97 -11.32
N GLU A 194 15.24 -6.36 -11.68
CA GLU A 194 16.43 -5.56 -11.39
C GLU A 194 16.42 -4.22 -12.09
N GLU A 195 16.06 -4.19 -13.38
CA GLU A 195 16.06 -2.98 -14.19
C GLU A 195 14.98 -2.01 -13.71
N GLN A 196 13.76 -2.48 -13.46
CA GLN A 196 12.64 -1.66 -12.97
C GLN A 196 12.92 -1.07 -11.58
N VAL A 197 13.47 -1.87 -10.66
CA VAL A 197 13.83 -1.39 -9.32
C VAL A 197 14.98 -0.40 -9.39
N ARG A 198 16.02 -0.68 -10.20
CA ARG A 198 17.16 0.24 -10.38
C ARG A 198 16.71 1.56 -10.98
N ASP A 199 15.97 1.55 -12.07
CA ASP A 199 15.48 2.76 -12.74
C ASP A 199 14.59 3.61 -11.83
N HIS A 200 13.80 2.96 -10.97
CA HIS A 200 12.98 3.67 -10.00
C HIS A 200 13.82 4.38 -8.94
N TYR A 201 14.79 3.69 -8.32
CA TYR A 201 15.58 4.21 -7.20
C TYR A 201 16.87 4.95 -7.61
N ASP A 202 17.33 4.85 -8.86
CA ASP A 202 18.52 5.56 -9.38
C ASP A 202 18.22 6.96 -9.91
N ARG A 203 16.99 7.49 -9.71
CA ARG A 203 16.63 8.87 -10.09
C ARG A 203 17.51 9.92 -9.44
N GLY A 204 17.96 9.69 -8.22
CA GLY A 204 18.87 10.55 -7.47
C GLY A 204 18.46 10.64 -6.01
N ASP A 205 19.46 10.68 -5.12
CA ASP A 205 19.23 10.80 -3.67
C ASP A 205 18.56 12.13 -3.31
N ASP A 206 18.76 13.18 -4.12
CA ASP A 206 18.13 14.48 -3.96
C ASP A 206 16.62 14.42 -4.17
N PHE A 207 16.15 13.71 -5.23
CA PHE A 207 14.72 13.52 -5.49
C PHE A 207 14.02 12.92 -4.28
N TYR A 208 14.57 11.83 -3.73
CA TYR A 208 14.03 11.16 -2.56
C TYR A 208 14.22 12.00 -1.29
N GLY A 209 15.38 12.62 -1.11
CA GLY A 209 15.68 13.45 0.05
C GLY A 209 14.71 14.62 0.24
N TRP A 210 14.19 15.19 -0.85
CA TRP A 210 13.26 16.32 -0.78
C TRP A 210 11.90 15.98 -0.15
N PHE A 211 11.48 14.72 -0.13
CA PHE A 211 10.25 14.35 0.57
C PHE A 211 10.47 13.40 1.75
N LEU A 212 11.47 12.50 1.70
CA LEU A 212 11.78 11.58 2.79
C LEU A 212 12.46 12.24 3.98
N GLY A 213 13.08 13.39 3.77
CA GLY A 213 13.89 14.07 4.78
C GLY A 213 15.20 13.32 5.11
N PRO A 214 15.91 13.73 6.19
CA PRO A 214 17.26 13.26 6.48
C PRO A 214 17.37 11.77 6.84
N ARG A 215 16.28 11.16 7.28
CA ARG A 215 16.26 9.72 7.59
C ARG A 215 16.31 8.86 6.34
N MET A 216 15.92 9.37 5.18
CA MET A 216 15.90 8.63 3.91
C MET A 216 15.20 7.27 4.06
N ILE A 217 14.05 7.23 4.69
CA ILE A 217 13.24 6.03 4.89
C ILE A 217 11.98 6.14 4.05
N TYR A 218 11.83 5.20 3.10
CA TYR A 218 10.70 5.17 2.17
C TYR A 218 9.69 4.07 2.53
N THR A 219 9.40 3.96 3.82
CA THR A 219 8.45 3.01 4.40
C THR A 219 7.65 3.69 5.50
N SER A 220 6.55 3.08 5.96
CA SER A 220 5.71 3.64 7.02
C SER A 220 6.51 3.93 8.29
N GLY A 221 6.36 5.12 8.83
CA GLY A 221 6.71 5.44 10.20
C GLY A 221 5.63 4.97 11.18
N VAL A 222 5.83 5.20 12.47
CA VAL A 222 4.90 4.81 13.54
C VAL A 222 4.62 6.00 14.46
N VAL A 223 3.35 6.35 14.60
CA VAL A 223 2.89 7.34 15.60
C VAL A 223 2.85 6.66 16.95
N MET A 224 3.58 7.16 17.92
CA MET A 224 3.63 6.63 19.29
C MET A 224 2.93 7.55 20.31
N ASP A 225 2.98 8.86 20.09
CA ASP A 225 2.35 9.86 20.94
C ASP A 225 1.11 10.44 20.24
N ASN A 226 -0.06 10.13 20.74
CA ASN A 226 -1.33 10.62 20.19
C ASN A 226 -1.81 11.93 20.84
N THR A 227 -0.99 12.58 21.61
CA THR A 227 -1.31 13.84 22.29
C THR A 227 -0.73 15.05 21.59
N ARG A 228 0.26 14.86 20.70
CA ARG A 228 0.92 15.92 19.92
C ARG A 228 1.20 15.49 18.49
N GLU A 229 1.51 16.43 17.63
CA GLU A 229 2.02 16.12 16.29
C GLU A 229 3.52 15.78 16.38
N GLU A 230 3.86 14.52 16.08
CA GLU A 230 5.25 14.07 15.94
C GLU A 230 5.78 14.46 14.55
N THR A 231 7.07 14.76 14.44
CA THR A 231 7.76 15.04 13.17
C THR A 231 7.90 13.77 12.34
N LEU A 232 8.28 13.91 11.05
CA LEU A 232 8.58 12.75 10.20
C LEU A 232 9.71 11.91 10.77
N GLU A 233 10.77 12.58 11.27
CA GLU A 233 11.93 11.94 11.87
C GLU A 233 11.54 11.13 13.11
N GLU A 234 10.70 11.68 14.00
CA GLU A 234 10.20 10.97 15.16
C GLU A 234 9.40 9.73 14.77
N LEU A 235 8.48 9.83 13.80
CA LEU A 235 7.73 8.68 13.29
C LEU A 235 8.65 7.58 12.76
N GLN A 236 9.72 7.95 12.06
CA GLN A 236 10.68 7.01 11.51
C GLN A 236 11.57 6.40 12.61
N ASP A 237 12.04 7.20 13.55
CA ASP A 237 12.83 6.72 14.70
C ASP A 237 11.99 5.77 15.58
N ASN A 238 10.71 6.07 15.82
CA ASN A 238 9.77 5.19 16.51
C ASN A 238 9.64 3.83 15.80
N LYS A 239 9.54 3.83 14.45
CA LYS A 239 9.45 2.59 13.67
C LYS A 239 10.75 1.79 13.78
N LEU A 240 11.92 2.42 13.69
CA LEU A 240 13.21 1.73 13.84
C LEU A 240 13.32 1.06 15.22
N ALA A 241 13.00 1.80 16.28
CA ALA A 241 12.98 1.26 17.63
C ALA A 241 12.01 0.07 17.75
N LEU A 242 10.76 0.24 17.29
CA LEU A 242 9.73 -0.81 17.35
C LEU A 242 10.16 -2.09 16.62
N VAL A 243 10.78 -1.96 15.46
CA VAL A 243 11.27 -3.12 14.69
C VAL A 243 12.39 -3.83 15.43
N CYS A 244 13.35 -3.09 15.99
CA CYS A 244 14.44 -3.66 16.76
C CYS A 244 13.96 -4.36 18.04
N GLU A 245 12.96 -3.79 18.74
CA GLU A 245 12.33 -4.41 19.90
C GLU A 245 11.55 -5.70 19.53
N LYS A 246 10.85 -5.71 18.40
CA LYS A 246 10.16 -6.91 17.90
C LYS A 246 11.13 -8.02 17.50
N LEU A 247 12.32 -7.65 17.05
CA LEU A 247 13.41 -8.59 16.77
C LEU A 247 14.10 -9.07 18.05
N ASP A 248 13.85 -8.43 19.19
CA ASP A 248 14.58 -8.69 20.46
C ASP A 248 16.09 -8.69 20.24
N LEU A 249 16.60 -7.59 19.64
CA LEU A 249 17.99 -7.49 19.22
C LEU A 249 18.97 -7.46 20.40
N LYS A 250 20.02 -8.29 20.30
CA LYS A 250 21.12 -8.40 21.26
C LYS A 250 22.47 -8.22 20.58
N PRO A 251 23.53 -7.85 21.29
CA PRO A 251 24.87 -7.66 20.71
C PRO A 251 25.46 -8.91 20.04
N THR A 252 24.95 -10.09 20.38
CA THR A 252 25.36 -11.39 19.81
C THR A 252 24.61 -11.73 18.52
N ASP A 253 23.55 -10.98 18.19
CA ASP A 253 22.72 -11.28 17.02
C ASP A 253 23.40 -10.95 15.69
N LYS A 254 23.04 -11.73 14.70
CA LYS A 254 23.34 -11.50 13.28
C LYS A 254 22.06 -11.15 12.57
N LEU A 255 21.90 -9.87 12.23
CA LEU A 255 20.74 -9.33 11.53
C LEU A 255 20.96 -9.27 10.02
N LEU A 256 20.02 -9.81 9.25
CA LEU A 256 19.90 -9.59 7.81
C LEU A 256 18.76 -8.61 7.53
N ASP A 257 19.05 -7.48 6.89
CA ASP A 257 18.07 -6.49 6.42
C ASP A 257 17.90 -6.62 4.91
N ILE A 258 16.80 -7.27 4.47
CA ILE A 258 16.51 -7.55 3.06
C ILE A 258 15.75 -6.38 2.45
N GLY A 259 16.37 -5.71 1.49
CA GLY A 259 15.84 -4.46 0.92
C GLY A 259 16.09 -3.26 1.84
N CYS A 260 17.31 -3.14 2.35
CA CYS A 260 17.69 -2.17 3.38
C CYS A 260 17.61 -0.68 2.94
N GLY A 261 17.33 -0.39 1.68
CA GLY A 261 17.28 0.96 1.13
C GLY A 261 18.57 1.73 1.42
N TRP A 262 18.47 2.94 1.96
CA TRP A 262 19.63 3.80 2.32
C TRP A 262 20.31 3.38 3.64
N GLY A 263 20.09 2.16 4.13
CA GLY A 263 20.80 1.56 5.26
C GLY A 263 20.47 2.15 6.64
N THR A 264 19.35 2.85 6.78
CA THR A 264 19.04 3.56 8.02
C THR A 264 18.76 2.59 9.18
N LEU A 265 17.99 1.51 8.94
CA LEU A 265 17.77 0.49 9.97
C LEU A 265 19.07 -0.21 10.34
N ALA A 266 19.90 -0.58 9.37
CA ALA A 266 21.18 -1.23 9.62
C ALA A 266 22.10 -0.37 10.50
N ALA A 267 22.24 0.93 10.19
CA ALA A 267 23.02 1.86 11.00
C ALA A 267 22.41 2.05 12.40
N TYR A 268 21.09 2.13 12.51
CA TYR A 268 20.38 2.26 13.78
C TYR A 268 20.58 1.03 14.68
N ALA A 269 20.41 -0.17 14.13
CA ALA A 269 20.58 -1.42 14.85
C ALA A 269 22.03 -1.61 15.31
N ALA A 270 23.01 -1.38 14.44
CA ALA A 270 24.42 -1.47 14.79
C ALA A 270 24.81 -0.50 15.91
N LYS A 271 24.33 0.75 15.85
CA LYS A 271 24.64 1.79 16.83
C LYS A 271 24.02 1.53 18.20
N ASN A 272 22.73 1.16 18.24
CA ASN A 272 21.98 1.12 19.48
C ASN A 272 21.97 -0.27 20.14
N TYR A 273 22.14 -1.33 19.34
CA TYR A 273 22.09 -2.72 19.83
C TYR A 273 23.43 -3.45 19.70
N SER A 274 24.41 -2.86 19.00
CA SER A 274 25.77 -3.43 18.82
C SER A 274 25.78 -4.82 18.17
N CYS A 275 24.73 -5.17 17.38
CA CYS A 275 24.63 -6.45 16.69
C CYS A 275 25.42 -6.44 15.37
N ASP A 276 25.68 -7.63 14.79
CA ASP A 276 26.25 -7.77 13.44
C ASP A 276 25.13 -7.60 12.41
N VAL A 277 25.26 -6.63 11.51
CA VAL A 277 24.21 -6.29 10.54
C VAL A 277 24.72 -6.40 9.12
N THR A 278 24.02 -7.15 8.30
CA THR A 278 24.19 -7.17 6.85
C THR A 278 22.91 -6.67 6.19
N GLY A 279 22.98 -5.52 5.53
CA GLY A 279 21.91 -5.03 4.65
C GLY A 279 22.17 -5.40 3.21
N VAL A 280 21.13 -5.73 2.46
CA VAL A 280 21.22 -5.98 1.01
C VAL A 280 20.26 -5.08 0.23
N THR A 281 20.74 -4.50 -0.87
CA THR A 281 19.95 -3.65 -1.79
C THR A 281 20.46 -3.79 -3.22
N LEU A 282 19.58 -3.64 -4.20
CA LEU A 282 19.93 -3.67 -5.63
C LEU A 282 20.55 -2.35 -6.13
N ALA A 283 20.27 -1.22 -5.46
CA ALA A 283 20.68 0.11 -5.91
C ALA A 283 22.08 0.47 -5.40
N LYS A 284 23.03 0.73 -6.33
CA LYS A 284 24.42 1.08 -6.00
C LYS A 284 24.52 2.35 -5.16
N LYS A 285 23.71 3.36 -5.47
CA LYS A 285 23.68 4.64 -4.74
C LYS A 285 23.23 4.41 -3.29
N GLN A 286 22.16 3.63 -3.09
CA GLN A 286 21.70 3.29 -1.76
C GLN A 286 22.76 2.54 -0.94
N ALA A 287 23.46 1.57 -1.52
CA ALA A 287 24.52 0.84 -0.85
C ALA A 287 25.69 1.75 -0.44
N ALA A 288 26.12 2.65 -1.35
CA ALA A 288 27.17 3.62 -1.05
C ALA A 288 26.76 4.59 0.07
N PHE A 289 25.53 5.12 -0.01
CA PHE A 289 24.95 6.01 1.00
C PHE A 289 24.85 5.32 2.38
N GLY A 290 24.34 4.08 2.40
CA GLY A 290 24.19 3.30 3.64
C GLY A 290 25.52 2.98 4.32
N ASN A 291 26.55 2.60 3.54
CA ASN A 291 27.88 2.38 4.09
C ASN A 291 28.53 3.68 4.61
N GLN A 292 28.29 4.81 3.93
CA GLN A 292 28.75 6.10 4.46
C GLN A 292 28.04 6.45 5.77
N ARG A 293 26.70 6.25 5.83
CA ARG A 293 25.91 6.46 7.06
C ARG A 293 26.39 5.62 8.23
N ILE A 294 26.77 4.35 8.01
CA ILE A 294 27.33 3.48 9.02
C ILE A 294 28.60 4.11 9.60
N LYS A 295 29.51 4.59 8.74
CA LYS A 295 30.75 5.27 9.16
C LYS A 295 30.47 6.56 9.93
N ASP A 296 29.58 7.41 9.41
CA ASP A 296 29.22 8.71 10.02
C ASP A 296 28.59 8.54 11.40
N ASN A 297 27.92 7.41 11.65
CA ASN A 297 27.38 7.05 12.97
C ASN A 297 28.42 6.41 13.91
N GLY A 298 29.66 6.22 13.47
CA GLY A 298 30.74 5.62 14.28
C GLY A 298 30.55 4.13 14.52
N CYS A 299 29.79 3.44 13.68
CA CYS A 299 29.59 2.00 13.79
C CYS A 299 30.82 1.23 13.26
N ASP A 300 31.08 0.06 13.86
CA ASP A 300 32.11 -0.86 13.40
C ASP A 300 31.77 -1.41 12.01
N THR A 301 32.58 -1.04 11.01
CA THR A 301 32.37 -1.43 9.61
C THR A 301 32.64 -2.91 9.33
N GLU A 302 33.33 -3.61 10.22
CA GLU A 302 33.49 -5.07 10.14
C GLU A 302 32.22 -5.81 10.54
N ARG A 303 31.41 -5.18 11.41
CA ARG A 303 30.15 -5.73 11.91
C ARG A 303 28.90 -5.16 11.26
N ALA A 304 28.98 -4.00 10.64
CA ALA A 304 27.85 -3.36 9.96
C ALA A 304 28.21 -3.03 8.52
N ARG A 305 27.44 -3.52 7.55
CA ARG A 305 27.74 -3.38 6.12
C ARG A 305 26.48 -3.43 5.26
N ILE A 306 26.51 -2.69 4.16
CA ILE A 306 25.50 -2.75 3.11
C ILE A 306 26.12 -3.33 1.85
N LEU A 307 25.53 -4.38 1.33
CA LEU A 307 25.96 -5.05 0.11
C LEU A 307 25.02 -4.66 -1.04
N CYS A 308 25.63 -4.25 -2.17
CA CYS A 308 24.88 -4.05 -3.41
C CYS A 308 24.74 -5.42 -4.10
N MET A 309 23.67 -6.14 -3.78
CA MET A 309 23.40 -7.47 -4.34
C MET A 309 21.91 -7.78 -4.32
N ASP A 310 21.51 -8.71 -5.17
CA ASP A 310 20.16 -9.27 -5.10
C ASP A 310 20.04 -10.15 -3.84
N PHE A 311 18.90 -10.07 -3.15
CA PHE A 311 18.66 -10.92 -1.98
C PHE A 311 18.74 -12.41 -2.32
N ARG A 312 18.43 -12.77 -3.57
CA ARG A 312 18.50 -14.16 -4.09
C ARG A 312 19.92 -14.70 -4.12
N ASP A 313 20.92 -13.81 -4.19
CA ASP A 313 22.34 -14.16 -4.21
C ASP A 313 22.98 -14.22 -2.81
N VAL A 314 22.20 -13.95 -1.76
CA VAL A 314 22.67 -14.14 -0.37
C VAL A 314 23.01 -15.63 -0.19
N PRO A 315 24.25 -15.96 0.25
CA PRO A 315 24.67 -17.34 0.40
C PRO A 315 23.70 -18.16 1.24
N ALA A 316 23.24 -19.29 0.69
CA ALA A 316 22.22 -20.15 1.29
C ALA A 316 22.80 -21.04 2.42
N VAL A 317 23.30 -20.42 3.46
CA VAL A 317 23.76 -21.11 4.66
C VAL A 317 22.61 -21.15 5.67
N LYS A 318 22.14 -22.34 5.98
CA LYS A 318 20.99 -22.54 6.90
C LYS A 318 21.31 -21.99 8.28
N GLY A 319 20.35 -21.22 8.84
CA GLY A 319 20.48 -20.68 10.18
C GLY A 319 21.61 -19.64 10.35
N GLN A 320 22.05 -19.02 9.25
CA GLN A 320 23.15 -18.06 9.28
C GLN A 320 22.82 -16.80 10.09
N TYR A 321 21.54 -16.40 10.08
CA TYR A 321 21.08 -15.17 10.73
C TYR A 321 20.12 -15.50 11.87
N THR A 322 20.38 -14.92 13.04
CA THR A 322 19.50 -15.06 14.20
C THR A 322 18.25 -14.17 14.06
N LYS A 323 18.36 -13.09 13.28
CA LYS A 323 17.30 -12.13 13.05
C LYS A 323 17.25 -11.76 11.56
N ILE A 324 16.04 -11.71 11.00
CA ILE A 324 15.83 -11.24 9.63
C ILE A 324 14.75 -10.17 9.65
N VAL A 325 14.91 -9.13 8.83
CA VAL A 325 13.92 -8.09 8.61
C VAL A 325 13.78 -7.81 7.13
N SER A 326 12.55 -7.53 6.69
CA SER A 326 12.27 -7.04 5.34
C SER A 326 11.09 -6.07 5.42
N LEU A 327 11.33 -4.80 5.08
CA LEU A 327 10.36 -3.71 5.25
C LEU A 327 9.97 -3.12 3.89
N GLU A 328 8.76 -3.45 3.41
CA GLU A 328 8.17 -2.96 2.17
C GLU A 328 9.07 -3.21 0.94
N MET A 329 9.61 -4.41 0.82
CA MET A 329 10.41 -4.90 -0.29
C MET A 329 9.68 -6.00 -1.08
N ALA A 330 8.84 -6.80 -0.40
CA ALA A 330 8.24 -7.99 -0.99
C ALA A 330 7.22 -7.67 -2.10
N GLU A 331 6.75 -6.44 -2.18
CA GLU A 331 5.93 -5.91 -3.28
C GLU A 331 6.64 -6.01 -4.63
N HIS A 332 7.98 -5.98 -4.62
CA HIS A 332 8.81 -6.13 -5.81
C HIS A 332 9.16 -7.59 -6.17
N VAL A 333 8.85 -8.54 -5.29
CA VAL A 333 9.12 -9.98 -5.53
C VAL A 333 8.13 -10.60 -6.51
N GLY A 334 6.90 -10.06 -6.54
CA GLY A 334 5.79 -10.59 -7.33
C GLY A 334 5.17 -11.87 -6.75
N ILE A 335 3.87 -12.06 -6.96
CA ILE A 335 3.07 -13.13 -6.34
C ILE A 335 3.54 -14.55 -6.69
N ARG A 336 4.12 -14.74 -7.87
CA ARG A 336 4.61 -16.06 -8.30
C ARG A 336 5.85 -16.53 -7.56
N ARG A 337 6.72 -15.60 -7.16
CA ARG A 337 7.98 -15.88 -6.47
C ARG A 337 7.91 -15.71 -4.96
N TYR A 338 6.76 -15.25 -4.46
CA TYR A 338 6.58 -14.93 -3.05
C TYR A 338 6.90 -16.09 -2.11
N ASN A 339 6.42 -17.32 -2.44
CA ASN A 339 6.74 -18.51 -1.65
C ASN A 339 8.23 -18.89 -1.71
N ALA A 340 8.90 -18.67 -2.84
CA ALA A 340 10.34 -18.93 -2.95
C ALA A 340 11.14 -17.96 -2.09
N PHE A 341 10.76 -16.68 -2.09
CA PHE A 341 11.34 -15.68 -1.20
C PHE A 341 11.17 -16.05 0.27
N LEU A 342 9.95 -16.35 0.70
CA LEU A 342 9.69 -16.73 2.10
C LEU A 342 10.42 -18.00 2.50
N ARG A 343 10.58 -18.98 1.59
CA ARG A 343 11.34 -20.20 1.84
C ARG A 343 12.82 -19.92 2.00
N GLN A 344 13.39 -19.02 1.19
CA GLN A 344 14.77 -18.57 1.36
C GLN A 344 14.97 -17.87 2.71
N VAL A 345 14.05 -16.98 3.12
CA VAL A 345 14.09 -16.36 4.46
C VAL A 345 14.04 -17.42 5.56
N TYR A 346 13.13 -18.40 5.41
CA TYR A 346 13.01 -19.51 6.37
C TYR A 346 14.32 -20.29 6.50
N ASP A 347 14.97 -20.61 5.39
CA ASP A 347 16.22 -21.38 5.40
C ASP A 347 17.40 -20.58 5.97
N LEU A 348 17.47 -19.25 5.71
CA LEU A 348 18.53 -18.37 6.22
C LEU A 348 18.36 -18.05 7.71
N LEU A 349 17.13 -18.06 8.22
CA LEU A 349 16.84 -17.78 9.62
C LEU A 349 17.29 -18.94 10.51
N ASP A 350 17.88 -18.63 11.66
CA ASP A 350 18.15 -19.59 12.73
C ASP A 350 16.86 -20.23 13.25
N ASP A 351 16.95 -21.42 13.85
CA ASP A 351 15.76 -22.13 14.34
C ASP A 351 15.06 -21.37 15.47
N ASP A 352 15.81 -20.69 16.33
CA ASP A 352 15.29 -19.81 17.37
C ASP A 352 15.16 -18.34 16.90
N GLY A 353 15.28 -18.11 15.60
CA GLY A 353 15.31 -16.79 15.00
C GLY A 353 13.95 -16.10 14.94
N ILE A 354 13.99 -14.78 14.81
CA ILE A 354 12.80 -13.92 14.61
C ILE A 354 12.85 -13.26 13.26
N PHE A 355 11.73 -13.31 12.55
CA PHE A 355 11.50 -12.60 11.30
C PHE A 355 10.48 -11.48 11.51
N VAL A 356 10.88 -10.23 11.25
CA VAL A 356 9.95 -9.10 11.16
C VAL A 356 9.74 -8.75 9.71
N PHE A 357 8.51 -8.90 9.26
CA PHE A 357 8.11 -8.73 7.88
C PHE A 357 7.08 -7.61 7.76
N GLN A 358 7.39 -6.57 6.99
CA GLN A 358 6.47 -5.47 6.72
C GLN A 358 6.20 -5.40 5.22
N VAL A 359 4.93 -5.39 4.85
CA VAL A 359 4.49 -5.36 3.46
C VAL A 359 3.26 -4.49 3.29
N ALA A 360 3.23 -3.71 2.21
CA ALA A 360 2.05 -2.96 1.80
C ALA A 360 1.06 -3.89 1.08
N GLY A 361 -0.22 -3.63 1.27
CA GLY A 361 -1.29 -4.38 0.64
C GLY A 361 -2.60 -3.62 0.63
N ILE A 362 -3.62 -4.22 0.03
CA ILE A 362 -4.96 -3.65 -0.02
C ILE A 362 -5.95 -4.47 0.80
N ARG A 363 -7.07 -3.85 1.16
CA ARG A 363 -8.18 -4.59 1.79
C ARG A 363 -8.71 -5.68 0.86
N GLN A 364 -9.08 -6.82 1.43
CA GLN A 364 -9.65 -7.93 0.64
C GLN A 364 -10.95 -7.51 -0.06
N CYS A 365 -11.75 -6.71 0.59
CA CYS A 365 -13.01 -6.20 0.07
C CYS A 365 -12.79 -4.86 -0.66
N TRP A 366 -12.07 -4.90 -1.77
CA TRP A 366 -11.74 -3.72 -2.58
C TRP A 366 -12.96 -3.08 -3.26
N GLN A 367 -12.82 -1.81 -3.63
CA GLN A 367 -13.77 -1.04 -4.44
C GLN A 367 -13.18 -0.67 -5.80
N TYR A 368 -14.01 -0.16 -6.71
CA TYR A 368 -13.49 0.36 -7.99
C TYR A 368 -12.46 1.48 -7.82
N GLU A 369 -12.60 2.31 -6.80
CA GLU A 369 -11.60 3.30 -6.44
C GLU A 369 -10.24 2.66 -6.15
N ASP A 370 -10.22 1.57 -5.39
CA ASP A 370 -8.99 0.86 -5.05
C ASP A 370 -8.31 0.27 -6.31
N LEU A 371 -9.11 -0.24 -7.25
CA LEU A 371 -8.63 -0.74 -8.52
C LEU A 371 -7.99 0.37 -9.38
N ILE A 372 -8.71 1.50 -9.55
CA ILE A 372 -8.21 2.63 -10.34
C ILE A 372 -6.94 3.20 -9.71
N TRP A 373 -6.90 3.29 -8.37
CA TRP A 373 -5.72 3.66 -7.62
C TRP A 373 -4.54 2.69 -7.87
N GLY A 374 -4.77 1.38 -7.76
CA GLY A 374 -3.74 0.37 -8.01
C GLY A 374 -3.17 0.44 -9.44
N LEU A 375 -4.03 0.66 -10.44
CA LEU A 375 -3.59 0.85 -11.83
C LEU A 375 -2.78 2.14 -12.01
N PHE A 376 -3.17 3.23 -11.34
CA PHE A 376 -2.39 4.46 -11.32
C PHE A 376 -1.01 4.23 -10.69
N MET A 377 -0.94 3.57 -9.55
CA MET A 377 0.31 3.24 -8.85
C MET A 377 1.25 2.43 -9.74
N ASN A 378 0.74 1.39 -10.37
CA ASN A 378 1.53 0.53 -11.25
C ASN A 378 1.99 1.28 -12.51
N LYS A 379 1.14 2.15 -13.10
CA LYS A 379 1.50 2.88 -14.33
C LYS A 379 2.50 4.01 -14.12
N TYR A 380 2.42 4.75 -13.00
CA TYR A 380 3.13 6.02 -12.84
C TYR A 380 4.15 6.06 -11.71
N VAL A 381 3.96 5.26 -10.67
CA VAL A 381 4.75 5.37 -9.44
C VAL A 381 5.67 4.18 -9.25
N PHE A 382 5.13 2.97 -9.25
CA PHE A 382 5.86 1.72 -9.01
C PHE A 382 5.60 0.69 -10.11
N PRO A 383 6.12 0.89 -11.33
CA PRO A 383 5.98 -0.10 -12.40
C PRO A 383 6.51 -1.47 -11.94
N GLY A 384 5.73 -2.51 -12.15
CA GLY A 384 6.10 -3.89 -11.78
C GLY A 384 5.95 -4.27 -10.31
N ALA A 385 5.72 -3.32 -9.39
CA ALA A 385 5.43 -3.66 -8.00
C ALA A 385 3.97 -4.12 -7.82
N ASP A 386 3.77 -5.09 -6.92
CA ASP A 386 2.46 -5.64 -6.59
C ASP A 386 2.16 -5.50 -5.09
N ALA A 387 1.45 -4.43 -4.75
CA ALA A 387 0.91 -4.19 -3.41
C ALA A 387 -0.58 -4.60 -3.31
N SER A 388 -1.07 -5.49 -4.19
CA SER A 388 -2.47 -5.91 -4.22
C SER A 388 -2.82 -7.03 -3.22
N CYS A 389 -1.82 -7.55 -2.51
CA CYS A 389 -2.01 -8.67 -1.59
C CYS A 389 -2.77 -8.25 -0.34
N ALA A 390 -3.87 -8.94 -0.03
CA ALA A 390 -4.58 -8.75 1.22
C ALA A 390 -3.88 -9.49 2.39
N LEU A 391 -4.11 -9.04 3.61
CA LEU A 391 -3.47 -9.59 4.81
C LEU A 391 -3.63 -11.12 4.94
N ASN A 392 -4.82 -11.65 4.70
CA ASN A 392 -5.09 -13.09 4.80
C ASN A 392 -4.22 -13.90 3.80
N TRP A 393 -3.98 -13.36 2.60
CA TRP A 393 -3.12 -14.00 1.63
C TRP A 393 -1.67 -14.04 2.10
N VAL A 394 -1.15 -12.91 2.63
CA VAL A 394 0.22 -12.81 3.16
C VAL A 394 0.44 -13.79 4.31
N ILE A 395 -0.47 -13.82 5.29
CA ILE A 395 -0.43 -14.76 6.42
C ILE A 395 -0.40 -16.21 5.91
N GLY A 396 -1.31 -16.57 4.99
CA GLY A 396 -1.34 -17.93 4.43
C GLY A 396 -0.06 -18.34 3.69
N ARG A 397 0.69 -17.37 3.11
CA ARG A 397 2.00 -17.67 2.50
C ARG A 397 3.08 -17.93 3.57
N LEU A 398 3.10 -17.16 4.64
CA LEU A 398 4.02 -17.35 5.77
C LEU A 398 3.79 -18.71 6.44
N GLU A 399 2.55 -19.02 6.81
CA GLU A 399 2.20 -20.31 7.44
C GLU A 399 2.49 -21.49 6.50
N GLY A 400 2.19 -21.34 5.19
CA GLY A 400 2.43 -22.37 4.17
C GLY A 400 3.91 -22.71 3.97
N VAL A 401 4.83 -21.85 4.38
CA VAL A 401 6.29 -22.10 4.36
C VAL A 401 6.77 -22.71 5.68
N GLY A 402 6.01 -22.60 6.77
CA GLY A 402 6.35 -23.15 8.08
C GLY A 402 6.64 -22.10 9.15
N PHE A 403 6.27 -20.84 8.91
CA PHE A 403 6.31 -19.81 9.96
C PHE A 403 5.09 -19.93 10.87
N GLU A 404 5.27 -19.61 12.14
CA GLU A 404 4.23 -19.29 13.10
C GLU A 404 4.13 -17.78 13.25
N ILE A 405 2.93 -17.25 13.15
CA ILE A 405 2.68 -15.82 13.30
C ILE A 405 2.55 -15.48 14.77
N LYS A 406 3.43 -14.62 15.27
CA LYS A 406 3.44 -14.18 16.65
C LYS A 406 2.60 -12.93 16.89
N ALA A 407 2.70 -11.95 15.98
CA ALA A 407 1.97 -10.69 16.05
C ALA A 407 1.73 -10.11 14.65
N VAL A 408 0.66 -9.36 14.52
CA VAL A 408 0.32 -8.59 13.31
C VAL A 408 -0.14 -7.20 13.72
N ASP A 409 0.57 -6.17 13.24
CA ASP A 409 0.15 -4.79 13.38
C ASP A 409 -0.26 -4.23 12.02
N VAL A 410 -1.41 -3.56 11.98
CA VAL A 410 -1.94 -2.92 10.76
C VAL A 410 -1.63 -1.43 10.84
N LEU A 411 -0.71 -0.96 10.01
CA LEU A 411 -0.13 0.38 10.09
C LEU A 411 -0.74 1.39 9.11
N GLY A 412 -1.89 1.12 8.48
CA GLY A 412 -2.45 1.98 7.44
C GLY A 412 -2.64 3.43 7.87
N VAL A 413 -3.12 3.69 9.10
CA VAL A 413 -3.29 5.05 9.63
C VAL A 413 -1.94 5.71 9.93
N HIS A 414 -0.96 4.96 10.43
CA HIS A 414 0.41 5.44 10.62
C HIS A 414 1.07 5.79 9.28
N TYR A 415 0.79 4.98 8.24
CA TYR A 415 1.28 5.26 6.90
C TYR A 415 0.66 6.53 6.32
N SER A 416 -0.64 6.75 6.51
CA SER A 416 -1.28 8.02 6.14
C SER A 416 -0.59 9.22 6.80
N ALA A 417 -0.28 9.12 8.10
CA ALA A 417 0.45 10.16 8.83
C ALA A 417 1.85 10.41 8.25
N THR A 418 2.53 9.35 7.85
CA THR A 418 3.87 9.40 7.24
C THR A 418 3.81 10.04 5.85
N ILE A 419 2.91 9.58 4.98
CA ILE A 419 2.77 10.08 3.61
C ILE A 419 2.32 11.54 3.59
N TRP A 420 1.48 11.95 4.54
CA TRP A 420 1.11 13.36 4.67
C TRP A 420 2.33 14.25 4.96
N ARG A 421 3.29 13.79 5.76
CA ARG A 421 4.55 14.52 6.02
C ARG A 421 5.44 14.54 4.77
N TRP A 422 5.51 13.43 4.05
CA TRP A 422 6.17 13.40 2.73
C TRP A 422 5.53 14.38 1.75
N TYR A 423 4.20 14.45 1.72
CA TYR A 423 3.46 15.41 0.89
C TYR A 423 3.82 16.85 1.24
N LYS A 424 3.81 17.21 2.53
CA LYS A 424 4.21 18.55 2.98
C LYS A 424 5.64 18.91 2.55
N ASN A 425 6.57 17.99 2.74
CA ASN A 425 7.96 18.16 2.32
C ASN A 425 8.07 18.33 0.80
N TRP A 426 7.38 17.51 0.02
CA TRP A 426 7.34 17.59 -1.43
C TRP A 426 6.85 18.94 -1.94
N ILE A 427 5.71 19.39 -1.43
CA ILE A 427 5.14 20.69 -1.80
C ILE A 427 6.08 21.85 -1.42
N SER A 428 6.75 21.76 -0.27
CA SER A 428 7.71 22.81 0.17
C SER A 428 8.97 22.88 -0.69
N ASN A 429 9.32 21.80 -1.41
CA ASN A 429 10.45 21.75 -2.33
C ASN A 429 10.06 21.90 -3.82
N LYS A 430 8.85 22.38 -4.12
CA LYS A 430 8.30 22.53 -5.48
C LYS A 430 9.29 23.09 -6.49
N ASP A 431 9.89 24.23 -6.19
CA ASP A 431 10.76 24.94 -7.14
C ASP A 431 12.02 24.13 -7.47
N LYS A 432 12.59 23.44 -6.47
CA LYS A 432 13.75 22.56 -6.67
C LYS A 432 13.39 21.36 -7.55
N VAL A 433 12.23 20.75 -7.29
CA VAL A 433 11.76 19.60 -8.06
C VAL A 433 11.49 19.99 -9.51
N ILE A 434 10.79 21.10 -9.73
CA ILE A 434 10.49 21.60 -11.09
C ILE A 434 11.75 21.92 -11.85
N ALA A 435 12.72 22.58 -11.21
CA ALA A 435 13.98 22.93 -11.82
C ALA A 435 14.82 21.71 -12.24
N ALA A 436 14.83 20.64 -11.42
CA ALA A 436 15.65 19.46 -11.66
C ALA A 436 14.95 18.38 -12.51
N TYR A 437 13.65 18.17 -12.33
CA TYR A 437 12.91 17.04 -12.89
C TYR A 437 11.70 17.44 -13.75
N GLY A 438 11.33 18.71 -13.77
CA GLY A 438 10.22 19.26 -14.55
C GLY A 438 8.87 19.18 -13.86
N GLU A 439 7.95 20.02 -14.35
CA GLU A 439 6.62 20.21 -13.75
C GLU A 439 5.77 18.93 -13.76
N ARG A 440 5.88 18.13 -14.82
CA ARG A 440 5.11 16.87 -14.93
C ARG A 440 5.41 15.92 -13.78
N TRP A 441 6.68 15.75 -13.40
CA TRP A 441 7.07 14.90 -12.26
C TRP A 441 6.58 15.47 -10.94
N PHE A 442 6.67 16.79 -10.77
CA PHE A 442 6.12 17.45 -9.60
C PHE A 442 4.62 17.16 -9.46
N ARG A 443 3.84 17.26 -10.54
CA ARG A 443 2.40 16.98 -10.57
C ARG A 443 2.08 15.52 -10.26
N VAL A 444 2.76 14.57 -10.89
CA VAL A 444 2.57 13.13 -10.65
C VAL A 444 2.77 12.80 -9.18
N TRP A 445 3.86 13.27 -8.57
CA TRP A 445 4.17 12.97 -7.17
C TRP A 445 3.30 13.75 -6.19
N SER A 446 2.90 14.96 -6.49
CA SER A 446 1.91 15.68 -5.68
C SER A 446 0.59 14.94 -5.63
N PHE A 447 0.11 14.44 -6.78
CA PHE A 447 -1.10 13.64 -6.86
C PHE A 447 -0.95 12.31 -6.12
N PHE A 448 0.16 11.60 -6.33
CA PHE A 448 0.49 10.35 -5.67
C PHE A 448 0.45 10.49 -4.14
N LEU A 449 1.22 11.42 -3.59
CA LEU A 449 1.34 11.58 -2.14
C LEU A 449 0.03 12.07 -1.51
N ALA A 450 -0.69 12.98 -2.18
CA ALA A 450 -2.01 13.42 -1.74
C ALA A 450 -3.01 12.27 -1.70
N TYR A 451 -3.11 11.51 -2.79
CA TYR A 451 -4.08 10.42 -2.89
C TYR A 451 -3.72 9.25 -1.96
N SER A 452 -2.43 8.90 -1.85
CA SER A 452 -1.96 7.87 -0.92
C SER A 452 -2.28 8.18 0.54
N THR A 453 -2.18 9.45 0.94
CA THR A 453 -2.57 9.91 2.29
C THR A 453 -4.02 9.53 2.58
N ILE A 454 -4.91 9.77 1.62
CA ILE A 454 -6.34 9.47 1.75
C ILE A 454 -6.59 7.95 1.74
N ILE A 455 -6.04 7.24 0.77
CA ILE A 455 -6.23 5.80 0.56
C ILE A 455 -5.76 4.98 1.77
N SER A 456 -4.63 5.36 2.36
CA SER A 456 -4.11 4.70 3.57
C SER A 456 -4.99 4.98 4.79
N ARG A 457 -5.46 6.21 4.97
CA ARG A 457 -6.33 6.61 6.09
C ARG A 457 -7.69 5.91 6.05
N GLN A 458 -8.28 5.76 4.86
CA GLN A 458 -9.60 5.14 4.72
C GLN A 458 -9.56 3.60 4.75
N GLY A 459 -8.36 3.00 4.81
CA GLY A 459 -8.18 1.55 4.89
C GLY A 459 -8.31 0.81 3.55
N SER A 460 -8.23 1.51 2.42
CA SER A 460 -8.16 0.90 1.08
C SER A 460 -6.81 0.21 0.88
N ALA A 461 -5.73 0.95 1.09
CA ALA A 461 -4.39 0.40 1.24
C ALA A 461 -3.98 0.39 2.71
N SER A 462 -3.09 -0.51 3.08
CA SER A 462 -2.53 -0.62 4.41
C SER A 462 -1.12 -1.18 4.35
N VAL A 463 -0.44 -1.15 5.49
CA VAL A 463 0.84 -1.82 5.69
C VAL A 463 0.65 -2.80 6.83
N PHE A 464 1.10 -4.02 6.62
CA PHE A 464 1.05 -5.10 7.60
C PHE A 464 2.46 -5.36 8.12
N GLN A 465 2.68 -5.18 9.42
CA GLN A 465 3.93 -5.52 10.07
C GLN A 465 3.72 -6.79 10.88
N ILE A 466 4.41 -7.86 10.49
CA ILE A 466 4.21 -9.22 10.97
C ILE A 466 5.48 -9.68 11.67
N THR A 467 5.33 -10.21 12.88
CA THR A 467 6.43 -10.89 13.60
C THR A 467 6.18 -12.38 13.54
N ALA A 468 7.17 -13.13 13.12
CA ALA A 468 7.08 -14.57 12.90
C ALA A 468 8.30 -15.33 13.40
N HIS A 469 8.10 -16.60 13.76
CA HIS A 469 9.13 -17.59 14.08
C HIS A 469 8.97 -18.82 13.22
N LYS A 470 9.99 -19.71 13.23
CA LYS A 470 9.81 -21.04 12.69
C LYS A 470 8.90 -21.90 13.58
N ASN A 471 7.98 -22.65 12.99
CA ASN A 471 7.13 -23.61 13.70
C ASN A 471 7.80 -25.00 13.72
N LEU A 472 8.58 -25.28 14.77
CA LEU A 472 9.48 -26.44 14.83
C LEU A 472 9.11 -27.46 15.92
N ASN A 473 7.91 -27.43 16.48
CA ASN A 473 7.53 -28.29 17.60
C ASN A 473 8.48 -28.20 18.82
N ALA A 474 9.08 -27.03 19.05
CA ALA A 474 10.08 -26.80 20.09
C ALA A 474 9.50 -25.96 21.26
N PHE A 475 10.18 -26.03 22.42
CA PHE A 475 9.73 -25.36 23.63
C PHE A 475 10.10 -23.88 23.70
N HIS A 476 11.01 -23.39 22.84
CA HIS A 476 11.40 -21.97 22.78
C HIS A 476 10.22 -21.01 22.55
N ARG A 477 9.11 -21.51 22.03
CA ARG A 477 7.87 -20.74 21.86
C ARG A 477 7.35 -20.14 23.17
N MET A 478 7.67 -20.73 24.30
CA MET A 478 7.27 -20.24 25.63
C MET A 478 8.08 -19.02 26.07
N GLU A 479 9.34 -18.89 25.64
CA GLU A 479 10.19 -17.74 25.96
C GLU A 479 9.65 -16.44 25.35
N GLY A 480 8.89 -16.54 24.28
CA GLY A 480 8.27 -15.42 23.61
C GLY A 480 7.00 -14.84 24.26
N LEU A 481 6.52 -15.37 25.37
CA LEU A 481 5.29 -14.89 26.02
C LEU A 481 5.39 -13.41 26.44
N GLU A 482 6.55 -12.97 26.90
CA GLU A 482 6.77 -11.59 27.35
C GLU A 482 6.79 -10.56 26.22
N SER A 483 7.07 -10.97 24.99
CA SER A 483 7.17 -10.08 23.83
C SER A 483 5.83 -9.76 23.16
N HIS A 484 4.72 -10.35 23.61
CA HIS A 484 3.38 -10.05 23.09
C HIS A 484 2.86 -8.71 23.63
N THR A 485 3.22 -7.61 22.99
CA THR A 485 2.78 -6.26 23.38
C THR A 485 1.26 -6.09 23.38
N SER A 486 0.55 -6.82 22.50
CA SER A 486 -0.90 -6.85 22.44
C SER A 486 -1.61 -7.48 23.64
N LEU A 487 -0.86 -8.29 24.44
CA LEU A 487 -1.39 -8.93 25.63
C LEU A 487 -1.09 -8.15 26.91
N ARG A 488 -0.41 -7.01 26.84
CA ARG A 488 -0.15 -6.15 28.01
C ARG A 488 -1.45 -5.51 28.47
N ILE A 489 -1.89 -5.91 29.65
CA ILE A 489 -3.05 -5.27 30.31
C ILE A 489 -2.55 -3.95 30.92
N SER A 490 -3.22 -2.85 30.58
CA SER A 490 -2.88 -1.54 31.13
C SER A 490 -3.04 -1.52 32.66
N ASP A 491 -2.20 -0.76 33.35
CA ASP A 491 -2.31 -0.60 34.81
C ASP A 491 -3.67 -0.04 35.24
N ARG A 492 -4.32 0.75 34.37
CA ARG A 492 -5.66 1.24 34.60
C ARG A 492 -6.69 0.11 34.62
N ALA A 493 -6.57 -0.90 33.76
CA ALA A 493 -7.47 -2.06 33.74
C ALA A 493 -7.23 -2.97 34.95
N LYS A 494 -5.97 -3.14 35.38
CA LYS A 494 -5.61 -3.86 36.60
C LYS A 494 -6.21 -3.20 37.84
N ASN A 495 -6.11 -1.88 37.96
CA ASN A 495 -6.65 -1.13 39.08
C ASN A 495 -8.18 -1.17 39.12
N ASN A 496 -8.87 -1.12 38.00
CA ASN A 496 -10.32 -1.22 37.94
C ASN A 496 -10.84 -2.64 38.34
N ALA A 497 -10.10 -3.69 38.02
CA ALA A 497 -10.45 -5.06 38.45
C ALA A 497 -10.40 -5.21 39.98
N TYR A 498 -9.44 -4.58 40.64
CA TYR A 498 -9.36 -4.57 42.10
C TYR A 498 -10.47 -3.75 42.79
N VAL A 499 -10.86 -2.64 42.20
CA VAL A 499 -11.96 -1.80 42.72
C VAL A 499 -13.31 -2.52 42.67
N CYS A 500 -13.59 -3.31 41.64
CA CYS A 500 -14.81 -4.13 41.57
C CYS A 500 -14.86 -5.23 42.63
N LEU A 501 -13.73 -5.84 42.98
CA LEU A 501 -13.65 -6.87 44.02
C LEU A 501 -13.86 -6.30 45.44
N VAL A 502 -13.34 -5.09 45.71
CA VAL A 502 -13.49 -4.42 47.02
C VAL A 502 -14.92 -3.93 47.24
N SER A 503 -15.61 -3.45 46.20
CA SER A 503 -17.02 -3.02 46.35
C SER A 503 -17.99 -4.17 46.56
N LEU A 504 -17.72 -5.38 46.10
CA LEU A 504 -18.54 -6.56 46.37
C LEU A 504 -18.38 -7.13 47.79
N VAL A 505 -17.30 -6.84 48.49
CA VAL A 505 -17.05 -7.26 49.84
C VAL A 505 -17.69 -6.35 50.89
N TYR A 506 -17.98 -5.06 50.52
CA TYR A 506 -18.56 -4.08 51.44
C TYR A 506 -20.08 -3.89 51.32
N THR A 507 -20.75 -4.52 50.38
CA THR A 507 -22.23 -4.47 50.24
C THR A 507 -22.95 -5.73 50.78
N GLY A 508 -22.24 -6.58 51.51
CA GLY A 508 -22.74 -7.80 52.14
C GLY A 508 -22.69 -7.77 53.66
N CYS A 509 -23.25 -6.68 54.27
CA CYS A 509 -23.65 -6.64 55.67
C CYS A 509 -24.97 -5.89 55.84
#